data_6d957cd1f6ed137e4c6d06d4109fe7d8
#
_entry.id   6d957cd1f6ed137e4c6d06d4109fe7d8
#
_cell.length_a   1.000
_cell.length_b   1.000
_cell.length_c   1.000
_cell.angle_alpha   90.00
_cell.angle_beta   90.00
_cell.angle_gamma   90.00
#
_symmetry.space_group_name_H-M   'P 1'
#
loop_
_entity.id
_entity.type
_entity.pdbx_description
1 polymer ?
#
loop_
_entity_poly.entity_id
_entity_poly.type
_entity_poly.pdbx_seq_one_letter_code
_entity_poly.pdbx_strand_id
1 'polypeptide(L)'
;MSIRLDGIHFLVTYRCTYACDHCFVWGSPEAEGTMTLTQLTSAIDQAAECGVESVYFEGGEPTLVYPVVLAAAAHARRRGLEWGMVSNCFWATSVEDAKVWLAPFVDLGISDLSLSSYAYFVEDADEDCLRNAVLAAQELSLPMGVLEVGAAACLDVPGLCLGEDVGEIMCKGRAAVELAPGRAARPPETLVSCPFEDFADPGRAHLGCDGELQICQGISAGNVFADGLAAVLEEYDPARRPVIAEILAGGPWALAEAYGHAPQCALYADECHLCYEVRSALRARFPDVLAPAQCYGLTAEQPAGAPEDQPA
;
A
#
# COMPACT_ATOMS: atom_id res chain seq x y z
N MET A 1 3.81 -5.48 -25.30
CA MET A 1 2.38 -5.19 -25.06
C MET A 1 2.33 -4.25 -23.89
N SER A 2 1.62 -3.12 -23.99
CA SER A 2 1.42 -2.26 -22.82
C SER A 2 0.54 -3.02 -21.80
N ILE A 3 0.89 -2.95 -20.53
CA ILE A 3 0.03 -3.43 -19.46
C ILE A 3 -1.19 -2.51 -19.33
N ARG A 4 -2.29 -3.08 -18.86
CA ARG A 4 -3.49 -2.31 -18.52
C ARG A 4 -3.65 -2.30 -17.00
N LEU A 5 -4.00 -1.13 -16.46
CA LEU A 5 -4.40 -0.97 -15.08
C LEU A 5 -5.90 -0.65 -15.02
N ASP A 6 -6.63 -1.38 -14.22
CA ASP A 6 -8.03 -1.10 -13.92
C ASP A 6 -8.15 -0.07 -12.79
N GLY A 7 -7.17 -0.06 -11.87
CA GLY A 7 -7.12 0.84 -10.73
C GLY A 7 -5.74 1.39 -10.39
N ILE A 8 -5.69 2.62 -9.87
CA ILE A 8 -4.49 3.21 -9.27
C ILE A 8 -4.77 3.62 -7.83
N HIS A 9 -3.96 3.13 -6.92
CA HIS A 9 -3.99 3.44 -5.50
C HIS A 9 -2.96 4.53 -5.18
N PHE A 10 -3.41 5.72 -4.85
CA PHE A 10 -2.55 6.85 -4.52
C PHE A 10 -2.10 6.76 -3.07
N LEU A 11 -0.82 6.55 -2.85
CA LEU A 11 -0.20 6.75 -1.54
C LEU A 11 -0.02 8.25 -1.30
N VAL A 12 -1.13 8.92 -0.94
CA VAL A 12 -1.22 10.39 -0.92
C VAL A 12 -0.20 11.03 0.01
N THR A 13 0.09 10.35 1.11
CA THR A 13 1.14 10.72 2.06
C THR A 13 1.69 9.46 2.71
N TYR A 14 2.96 9.46 3.11
CA TYR A 14 3.53 8.40 3.95
C TYR A 14 3.32 8.68 5.44
N ARG A 15 2.98 9.93 5.82
CA ARG A 15 2.64 10.26 7.19
C ARG A 15 1.36 9.54 7.62
N CYS A 16 1.37 8.98 8.83
CA CYS A 16 0.26 8.28 9.44
C CYS A 16 0.14 8.70 10.91
N THR A 17 -1.01 8.49 11.52
CA THR A 17 -1.20 8.64 12.98
C THR A 17 -0.64 7.46 13.76
N TYR A 18 -0.43 6.33 13.08
CA TYR A 18 0.07 5.08 13.65
C TYR A 18 1.33 4.57 12.95
N ALA A 19 2.08 3.71 13.64
CA ALA A 19 3.21 2.97 13.10
C ALA A 19 2.93 1.45 13.19
N CYS A 20 1.92 0.98 12.44
CA CYS A 20 1.44 -0.40 12.51
C CYS A 20 2.51 -1.41 12.11
N ASP A 21 2.61 -2.53 12.83
CA ASP A 21 3.60 -3.59 12.58
C ASP A 21 3.46 -4.24 11.20
N HIS A 22 2.24 -4.26 10.63
CA HIS A 22 1.98 -4.82 9.30
C HIS A 22 2.16 -3.81 8.16
N CYS A 23 2.56 -2.56 8.43
CA CYS A 23 2.61 -1.51 7.42
C CYS A 23 3.62 -1.79 6.31
N PHE A 24 3.11 -1.93 5.09
CA PHE A 24 3.93 -2.27 3.91
C PHE A 24 4.71 -1.09 3.32
N VAL A 25 4.40 0.16 3.75
CA VAL A 25 5.08 1.39 3.31
C VAL A 25 5.80 2.13 4.45
N TRP A 26 5.94 1.51 5.61
CA TRP A 26 6.58 2.14 6.78
C TRP A 26 5.95 3.49 7.18
N GLY A 27 4.64 3.63 7.00
CA GLY A 27 3.92 4.82 7.47
C GLY A 27 4.08 5.02 8.97
N SER A 28 4.28 6.28 9.38
CA SER A 28 4.43 6.67 10.78
C SER A 28 4.16 8.17 10.95
N PRO A 29 4.04 8.70 12.18
CA PRO A 29 3.95 10.14 12.43
C PRO A 29 5.15 10.94 11.91
N GLU A 30 6.32 10.32 11.85
CA GLU A 30 7.59 10.91 11.40
C GLU A 30 7.83 10.73 9.90
N ALA A 31 7.07 9.87 9.22
CA ALA A 31 7.24 9.64 7.80
C ALA A 31 6.98 10.92 6.99
N GLU A 32 7.79 11.13 5.98
CA GLU A 32 7.73 12.30 5.11
C GLU A 32 7.22 11.94 3.71
N GLY A 33 6.83 12.94 2.96
CA GLY A 33 6.28 12.80 1.62
C GLY A 33 4.76 12.94 1.62
N THR A 34 4.30 13.87 0.79
CA THR A 34 2.87 14.15 0.59
C THR A 34 2.67 14.70 -0.82
N MET A 35 1.69 14.15 -1.54
CA MET A 35 1.32 14.66 -2.86
C MET A 35 0.65 16.03 -2.75
N THR A 36 1.03 16.94 -3.62
CA THR A 36 0.29 18.19 -3.83
C THR A 36 -0.99 17.92 -4.62
N LEU A 37 -1.97 18.84 -4.51
CA LEU A 37 -3.18 18.75 -5.33
C LEU A 37 -2.86 18.75 -6.83
N THR A 38 -1.84 19.49 -7.26
CA THR A 38 -1.41 19.51 -8.67
C THR A 38 -0.89 18.14 -9.13
N GLN A 39 -0.10 17.46 -8.32
CA GLN A 39 0.38 16.10 -8.62
C GLN A 39 -0.78 15.11 -8.71
N LEU A 40 -1.69 15.13 -7.73
CA LEU A 40 -2.87 14.26 -7.72
C LEU A 40 -3.77 14.50 -8.94
N THR A 41 -4.12 15.75 -9.24
CA THR A 41 -4.99 16.03 -10.39
C THR A 41 -4.33 15.69 -11.72
N SER A 42 -3.03 15.93 -11.87
CA SER A 42 -2.28 15.51 -13.06
C SER A 42 -2.24 13.99 -13.21
N ALA A 43 -2.00 13.25 -12.14
CA ALA A 43 -1.99 11.79 -12.18
C ALA A 43 -3.39 11.20 -12.47
N ILE A 44 -4.45 11.79 -11.91
CA ILE A 44 -5.85 11.44 -12.20
C ILE A 44 -6.18 11.68 -13.68
N ASP A 45 -5.74 12.81 -14.24
CA ASP A 45 -5.93 13.10 -15.67
C ASP A 45 -5.27 12.05 -16.55
N GLN A 46 -4.02 11.69 -16.24
CA GLN A 46 -3.26 10.66 -16.95
C GLN A 46 -3.91 9.27 -16.78
N ALA A 47 -4.40 8.93 -15.58
CA ALA A 47 -5.12 7.69 -15.33
C ALA A 47 -6.36 7.58 -16.23
N ALA A 48 -7.19 8.63 -16.30
CA ALA A 48 -8.36 8.67 -17.16
C ALA A 48 -8.01 8.55 -18.66
N GLU A 49 -6.91 9.19 -19.10
CA GLU A 49 -6.42 9.12 -20.49
C GLU A 49 -5.89 7.73 -20.85
N CYS A 50 -5.33 7.00 -19.87
CA CYS A 50 -4.87 5.62 -20.04
C CYS A 50 -5.99 4.58 -19.89
N GLY A 51 -7.24 5.00 -19.64
CA GLY A 51 -8.38 4.08 -19.54
C GLY A 51 -8.49 3.36 -18.20
N VAL A 52 -7.86 3.88 -17.15
CA VAL A 52 -8.07 3.42 -15.76
C VAL A 52 -9.52 3.69 -15.37
N GLU A 53 -10.14 2.77 -14.63
CA GLU A 53 -11.56 2.84 -14.27
C GLU A 53 -11.75 3.45 -12.86
N SER A 54 -10.81 3.20 -11.94
CA SER A 54 -10.93 3.61 -10.54
C SER A 54 -9.63 4.16 -9.95
N VAL A 55 -9.78 5.03 -8.95
CA VAL A 55 -8.66 5.53 -8.14
C VAL A 55 -8.98 5.37 -6.66
N TYR A 56 -7.98 5.02 -5.86
CA TYR A 56 -8.11 4.92 -4.41
C TYR A 56 -7.15 5.89 -3.74
N PHE A 57 -7.62 6.53 -2.67
CA PHE A 57 -6.79 7.38 -1.81
C PHE A 57 -6.42 6.62 -0.55
N GLU A 58 -5.13 6.36 -0.39
CA GLU A 58 -4.55 5.64 0.73
C GLU A 58 -3.13 6.20 1.05
N GLY A 59 -2.28 5.44 1.68
CA GLY A 59 -0.89 5.82 1.97
C GLY A 59 -0.52 5.49 3.41
N GLY A 60 -0.05 6.48 4.16
CA GLY A 60 -0.09 6.48 5.62
C GLY A 60 -1.53 6.64 6.09
N GLU A 61 -1.95 7.90 6.28
CA GLU A 61 -3.36 8.20 6.54
C GLU A 61 -3.83 9.38 5.66
N PRO A 62 -4.66 9.13 4.62
CA PRO A 62 -5.05 10.15 3.65
C PRO A 62 -5.86 11.29 4.26
N THR A 63 -6.56 11.06 5.36
CA THR A 63 -7.34 12.10 6.05
C THR A 63 -6.49 13.15 6.76
N LEU A 64 -5.19 12.94 6.92
CA LEU A 64 -4.26 13.99 7.37
C LEU A 64 -4.16 15.15 6.37
N VAL A 65 -4.49 14.91 5.10
CA VAL A 65 -4.56 15.92 4.04
C VAL A 65 -5.97 15.99 3.44
N TYR A 66 -6.98 15.83 4.27
CA TYR A 66 -8.38 15.67 3.91
C TYR A 66 -8.91 16.66 2.86
N PRO A 67 -8.70 18.00 2.96
CA PRO A 67 -9.18 18.93 1.94
C PRO A 67 -8.59 18.67 0.54
N VAL A 68 -7.33 18.17 0.48
CA VAL A 68 -6.65 17.84 -0.77
C VAL A 68 -7.27 16.57 -1.36
N VAL A 69 -7.54 15.56 -0.53
CA VAL A 69 -8.22 14.31 -0.95
C VAL A 69 -9.61 14.61 -1.50
N LEU A 70 -10.42 15.42 -0.82
CA LEU A 70 -11.76 15.79 -1.30
C LEU A 70 -11.70 16.53 -2.67
N ALA A 71 -10.75 17.45 -2.83
CA ALA A 71 -10.57 18.15 -4.09
C ALA A 71 -10.13 17.19 -5.22
N ALA A 72 -9.24 16.22 -4.92
CA ALA A 72 -8.82 15.20 -5.86
C ALA A 72 -9.96 14.23 -6.21
N ALA A 73 -10.76 13.79 -5.23
CA ALA A 73 -11.94 12.94 -5.45
C ALA A 73 -12.98 13.64 -6.35
N ALA A 74 -13.25 14.92 -6.08
CA ALA A 74 -14.10 15.73 -6.96
C ALA A 74 -13.53 15.83 -8.39
N HIS A 75 -12.21 15.87 -8.55
CA HIS A 75 -11.56 15.87 -9.87
C HIS A 75 -11.71 14.50 -10.54
N ALA A 76 -11.45 13.39 -9.85
CA ALA A 76 -11.63 12.03 -10.37
C ALA A 76 -13.04 11.80 -10.91
N ARG A 77 -14.06 12.21 -10.15
CA ARG A 77 -15.46 12.17 -10.62
C ARG A 77 -15.70 12.98 -11.91
N ARG A 78 -15.14 14.19 -12.01
CA ARG A 78 -15.27 14.99 -13.25
C ARG A 78 -14.60 14.31 -14.45
N ARG A 79 -13.56 13.50 -14.22
CA ARG A 79 -12.90 12.68 -15.24
C ARG A 79 -13.63 11.36 -15.55
N GLY A 80 -14.71 11.06 -14.82
CA GLY A 80 -15.50 9.85 -15.01
C GLY A 80 -14.93 8.60 -14.31
N LEU A 81 -13.96 8.77 -13.40
CA LEU A 81 -13.39 7.68 -12.61
C LEU A 81 -14.24 7.40 -11.36
N GLU A 82 -14.34 6.15 -11.00
CA GLU A 82 -14.75 5.75 -9.66
C GLU A 82 -13.66 6.10 -8.65
N TRP A 83 -14.04 6.30 -7.38
CA TRP A 83 -13.06 6.58 -6.36
C TRP A 83 -13.39 5.89 -5.04
N GLY A 84 -12.36 5.43 -4.35
CA GLY A 84 -12.43 4.84 -3.04
C GLY A 84 -11.40 5.44 -2.07
N MET A 85 -11.48 5.05 -0.81
CA MET A 85 -10.53 5.46 0.21
C MET A 85 -10.30 4.36 1.24
N VAL A 86 -9.04 4.22 1.71
CA VAL A 86 -8.68 3.42 2.87
C VAL A 86 -8.30 4.34 4.02
N SER A 87 -8.85 4.14 5.21
CA SER A 87 -8.55 4.96 6.39
C SER A 87 -8.46 4.13 7.66
N ASN A 88 -7.62 4.58 8.58
CA ASN A 88 -7.48 4.01 9.92
C ASN A 88 -8.47 4.60 10.94
N CYS A 89 -9.39 5.45 10.53
CA CYS A 89 -10.51 5.97 11.31
C CYS A 89 -10.16 6.83 12.53
N PHE A 90 -8.92 7.25 12.75
CA PHE A 90 -8.50 8.01 13.94
C PHE A 90 -9.36 9.26 14.21
N TRP A 91 -9.99 9.80 13.18
CA TRP A 91 -10.84 10.98 13.18
C TRP A 91 -12.26 10.73 13.71
N ALA A 92 -12.68 9.48 13.85
CA ALA A 92 -14.04 9.11 14.21
C ALA A 92 -14.21 9.05 15.74
N THR A 93 -13.99 10.18 16.44
CA THR A 93 -14.03 10.29 17.91
C THR A 93 -15.42 10.13 18.51
N SER A 94 -16.47 10.34 17.71
CA SER A 94 -17.86 10.01 17.98
C SER A 94 -18.59 9.68 16.67
N VAL A 95 -19.78 9.08 16.73
CA VAL A 95 -20.61 8.83 15.54
C VAL A 95 -21.01 10.15 14.88
N GLU A 96 -21.32 11.18 15.67
CA GLU A 96 -21.70 12.51 15.18
C GLU A 96 -20.52 13.17 14.44
N ASP A 97 -19.31 13.15 15.01
CA ASP A 97 -18.12 13.67 14.35
C ASP A 97 -17.80 12.88 13.07
N ALA A 98 -17.90 11.56 13.14
CA ALA A 98 -17.67 10.70 11.98
C ALA A 98 -18.63 11.01 10.82
N LYS A 99 -19.91 11.32 11.10
CA LYS A 99 -20.87 11.77 10.07
C LYS A 99 -20.45 13.09 9.41
N VAL A 100 -19.88 14.02 10.17
CA VAL A 100 -19.35 15.28 9.60
C VAL A 100 -18.18 15.01 8.65
N TRP A 101 -17.27 14.11 9.04
CA TRP A 101 -16.16 13.69 8.18
C TRP A 101 -16.64 12.98 6.90
N LEU A 102 -17.66 12.12 7.02
CA LEU A 102 -18.12 11.28 5.91
C LEU A 102 -19.18 11.96 5.02
N ALA A 103 -19.84 13.04 5.47
CA ALA A 103 -20.88 13.70 4.69
C ALA A 103 -20.41 14.12 3.28
N PRO A 104 -19.20 14.69 3.05
CA PRO A 104 -18.73 14.99 1.71
C PRO A 104 -18.58 13.75 0.80
N PHE A 105 -18.41 12.56 1.33
CA PHE A 105 -18.29 11.33 0.54
C PHE A 105 -19.61 10.94 -0.10
N VAL A 106 -20.74 11.21 0.59
CA VAL A 106 -22.08 11.03 0.02
C VAL A 106 -22.24 11.91 -1.21
N ASP A 107 -21.91 13.21 -1.10
CA ASP A 107 -22.05 14.17 -2.19
C ASP A 107 -21.12 13.87 -3.36
N LEU A 108 -19.91 13.40 -3.05
CA LEU A 108 -18.91 12.99 -4.04
C LEU A 108 -19.14 11.58 -4.58
N GLY A 109 -20.09 10.80 -4.01
CA GLY A 109 -20.43 9.44 -4.45
C GLY A 109 -19.24 8.50 -4.46
N ILE A 110 -18.64 8.30 -3.28
CA ILE A 110 -17.58 7.29 -3.10
C ILE A 110 -18.11 5.92 -3.51
N SER A 111 -17.29 5.13 -4.21
CA SER A 111 -17.65 3.77 -4.65
C SER A 111 -17.23 2.69 -3.65
N ASP A 112 -16.21 2.96 -2.81
CA ASP A 112 -15.77 2.07 -1.75
C ASP A 112 -15.06 2.84 -0.64
N LEU A 113 -15.46 2.57 0.61
CA LEU A 113 -14.81 3.07 1.83
C LEU A 113 -14.31 1.88 2.66
N SER A 114 -13.00 1.63 2.60
CA SER A 114 -12.36 0.57 3.38
C SER A 114 -11.84 1.12 4.71
N LEU A 115 -12.39 0.62 5.82
CA LEU A 115 -12.04 1.03 7.18
C LEU A 115 -11.11 -0.02 7.80
N SER A 116 -9.89 0.35 8.16
CA SER A 116 -8.88 -0.60 8.66
C SER A 116 -9.17 -1.04 10.09
N SER A 117 -9.10 -2.35 10.35
CA SER A 117 -9.14 -2.90 11.70
C SER A 117 -7.83 -2.63 12.46
N TYR A 118 -7.87 -2.75 13.80
CA TYR A 118 -6.77 -2.37 14.70
C TYR A 118 -5.88 -3.54 15.16
N ALA A 119 -5.98 -4.72 14.54
CA ALA A 119 -5.31 -5.94 15.02
C ALA A 119 -3.77 -5.83 15.18
N TYR A 120 -3.12 -4.92 14.46
CA TYR A 120 -1.66 -4.69 14.48
C TYR A 120 -1.31 -3.21 14.58
N PHE A 121 -2.15 -2.43 15.22
CA PHE A 121 -1.85 -1.05 15.53
C PHE A 121 -1.03 -0.98 16.82
N VAL A 122 -0.48 0.20 17.11
CA VAL A 122 0.18 0.46 18.38
C VAL A 122 -0.80 0.32 19.56
N GLU A 123 -0.30 0.04 20.75
CA GLU A 123 -1.08 -0.26 21.95
C GLU A 123 -2.15 0.80 22.30
N ASP A 124 -1.97 2.05 21.87
CA ASP A 124 -2.86 3.17 22.16
C ASP A 124 -3.94 3.42 21.09
N ALA A 125 -4.16 2.50 20.14
CA ALA A 125 -5.23 2.66 19.15
C ALA A 125 -6.60 2.52 19.81
N ASP A 126 -7.48 3.51 19.55
CA ASP A 126 -8.83 3.54 20.11
C ASP A 126 -9.79 2.74 19.20
N GLU A 127 -10.16 1.51 19.61
CA GLU A 127 -11.09 0.65 18.88
C GLU A 127 -12.47 1.29 18.68
N ASP A 128 -12.87 2.24 19.54
CA ASP A 128 -14.13 2.97 19.39
C ASP A 128 -14.14 3.84 18.14
N CYS A 129 -12.98 4.32 17.64
CA CYS A 129 -12.90 5.07 16.40
C CYS A 129 -13.38 4.27 15.19
N LEU A 130 -12.94 3.02 15.04
CA LEU A 130 -13.41 2.16 13.95
C LEU A 130 -14.92 1.89 14.07
N ARG A 131 -15.38 1.59 15.28
CA ARG A 131 -16.81 1.38 15.54
C ARG A 131 -17.66 2.61 15.19
N ASN A 132 -17.23 3.80 15.60
CA ASN A 132 -17.93 5.05 15.30
C ASN A 132 -17.97 5.32 13.79
N ALA A 133 -16.86 5.07 13.08
CA ALA A 133 -16.78 5.24 11.62
C ALA A 133 -17.74 4.28 10.89
N VAL A 134 -17.79 3.00 11.32
CA VAL A 134 -18.70 2.00 10.76
C VAL A 134 -20.16 2.41 10.97
N LEU A 135 -20.55 2.78 12.20
CA LEU A 135 -21.91 3.22 12.49
C LEU A 135 -22.31 4.46 11.69
N ALA A 136 -21.43 5.44 11.60
CA ALA A 136 -21.66 6.65 10.81
C ALA A 136 -21.82 6.34 9.32
N ALA A 137 -20.97 5.47 8.76
CA ALA A 137 -21.04 5.05 7.36
C ALA A 137 -22.34 4.31 7.05
N GLN A 138 -22.82 3.43 7.98
CA GLN A 138 -24.11 2.75 7.86
C GLN A 138 -25.28 3.75 7.87
N GLU A 139 -25.29 4.71 8.80
CA GLU A 139 -26.34 5.74 8.87
C GLU A 139 -26.38 6.62 7.62
N LEU A 140 -25.21 6.86 7.00
CA LEU A 140 -25.10 7.61 5.75
C LEU A 140 -25.31 6.74 4.50
N SER A 141 -25.52 5.43 4.65
CA SER A 141 -25.65 4.46 3.56
C SER A 141 -24.47 4.48 2.57
N LEU A 142 -23.27 4.67 3.09
CA LEU A 142 -22.05 4.62 2.29
C LEU A 142 -21.69 3.16 1.97
N PRO A 143 -21.16 2.90 0.75
CA PRO A 143 -20.58 1.59 0.43
C PRO A 143 -19.27 1.45 1.23
N MET A 144 -19.28 0.59 2.25
CA MET A 144 -18.12 0.43 3.11
C MET A 144 -17.87 -1.02 3.50
N GLY A 145 -16.60 -1.34 3.79
CA GLY A 145 -16.15 -2.58 4.35
C GLY A 145 -15.10 -2.36 5.44
N VAL A 146 -14.91 -3.37 6.30
CA VAL A 146 -13.81 -3.39 7.26
C VAL A 146 -12.66 -4.20 6.66
N LEU A 147 -11.49 -3.57 6.56
CA LEU A 147 -10.27 -4.23 6.12
C LEU A 147 -9.63 -4.94 7.31
N GLU A 148 -9.76 -6.26 7.33
CA GLU A 148 -9.22 -7.13 8.38
C GLU A 148 -7.94 -7.80 7.89
N VAL A 149 -6.84 -7.71 8.64
CA VAL A 149 -5.54 -8.30 8.29
C VAL A 149 -5.03 -9.13 9.46
N GLY A 150 -4.78 -10.40 9.23
CA GLY A 150 -4.19 -11.34 10.19
C GLY A 150 -5.10 -11.78 11.32
N ALA A 151 -6.11 -11.00 11.69
CA ALA A 151 -7.13 -11.35 12.67
C ALA A 151 -8.45 -10.64 12.36
N ALA A 152 -9.56 -11.26 12.74
CA ALA A 152 -10.87 -10.64 12.66
C ALA A 152 -10.97 -9.47 13.66
N ALA A 153 -11.67 -8.42 13.26
CA ALA A 153 -12.02 -7.32 14.15
C ALA A 153 -13.08 -7.78 15.18
N CYS A 154 -12.99 -7.28 16.40
CA CYS A 154 -13.93 -7.59 17.48
C CYS A 154 -14.92 -6.44 17.68
N LEU A 155 -15.76 -6.16 16.67
CA LEU A 155 -16.78 -5.11 16.75
C LEU A 155 -18.18 -5.71 16.88
N ASP A 156 -18.93 -5.26 17.88
CA ASP A 156 -20.36 -5.56 18.01
C ASP A 156 -21.16 -4.45 17.31
N VAL A 157 -21.34 -4.60 15.99
CA VAL A 157 -22.12 -3.67 15.16
C VAL A 157 -23.17 -4.46 14.37
N PRO A 158 -24.49 -4.14 14.53
CA PRO A 158 -25.54 -4.83 13.80
C PRO A 158 -25.37 -4.74 12.28
N GLY A 159 -25.52 -5.89 11.61
CA GLY A 159 -25.46 -5.97 10.15
C GLY A 159 -24.06 -5.93 9.56
N LEU A 160 -23.01 -5.95 10.37
CA LEU A 160 -21.62 -6.07 9.93
C LEU A 160 -21.20 -7.55 9.99
N CYS A 161 -20.69 -8.08 8.88
CA CYS A 161 -20.08 -9.41 8.82
C CYS A 161 -18.57 -9.24 8.95
N LEU A 162 -17.96 -9.80 10.00
CA LEU A 162 -16.53 -9.77 10.27
C LEU A 162 -15.97 -11.18 10.29
N GLY A 163 -14.69 -11.32 9.97
CA GLY A 163 -13.98 -12.59 10.02
C GLY A 163 -14.23 -13.53 8.83
N GLU A 164 -15.01 -13.12 7.83
CA GLU A 164 -15.26 -13.93 6.63
C GLU A 164 -14.11 -13.81 5.60
N ASP A 165 -13.56 -12.59 5.46
CA ASP A 165 -12.52 -12.27 4.48
C ASP A 165 -11.28 -11.65 5.16
N VAL A 166 -10.75 -12.30 6.20
CA VAL A 166 -9.53 -11.84 6.87
C VAL A 166 -8.32 -12.04 5.96
N GLY A 167 -7.72 -10.94 5.53
CA GLY A 167 -6.51 -10.95 4.71
C GLY A 167 -5.30 -11.55 5.44
N GLU A 168 -4.44 -12.21 4.68
CA GLU A 168 -3.18 -12.72 5.22
C GLU A 168 -2.18 -11.59 5.48
N ILE A 169 -1.35 -11.74 6.51
CA ILE A 169 -0.21 -10.86 6.70
C ILE A 169 0.86 -11.22 5.69
N MET A 170 1.15 -10.28 4.80
CA MET A 170 2.31 -10.36 3.91
C MET A 170 3.53 -9.79 4.65
N CYS A 171 4.56 -10.61 4.88
CA CYS A 171 5.78 -10.19 5.58
C CYS A 171 6.68 -9.32 4.68
N LYS A 172 6.18 -8.13 4.30
CA LYS A 172 6.89 -7.07 3.57
C LYS A 172 6.78 -5.75 4.32
N GLY A 173 7.64 -4.78 4.03
CA GLY A 173 7.70 -3.54 4.80
C GLY A 173 8.04 -3.82 6.27
N ARG A 174 7.35 -3.14 7.20
CA ARG A 174 7.59 -3.33 8.64
C ARG A 174 7.26 -4.76 9.10
N ALA A 175 6.26 -5.42 8.50
CA ALA A 175 5.91 -6.80 8.85
C ALA A 175 7.04 -7.82 8.65
N ALA A 176 7.96 -7.56 7.74
CA ALA A 176 9.13 -8.41 7.56
C ALA A 176 10.06 -8.40 8.79
N VAL A 177 10.07 -7.30 9.55
CA VAL A 177 10.90 -7.12 10.74
C VAL A 177 10.12 -7.47 12.01
N GLU A 178 8.91 -6.95 12.15
CA GLU A 178 8.15 -7.02 13.41
C GLU A 178 7.31 -8.30 13.53
N LEU A 179 6.74 -8.79 12.43
CA LEU A 179 5.77 -9.88 12.47
C LEU A 179 6.27 -11.21 11.91
N ALA A 180 7.29 -11.22 11.08
CA ALA A 180 7.88 -12.46 10.56
C ALA A 180 8.51 -13.34 11.66
N PRO A 181 9.19 -12.77 12.69
CA PRO A 181 9.68 -13.56 13.81
C PRO A 181 8.53 -14.26 14.56
N GLY A 182 8.68 -15.55 14.81
CA GLY A 182 7.69 -16.34 15.57
C GLY A 182 6.51 -16.89 14.76
N ARG A 183 6.40 -16.58 13.46
CA ARG A 183 5.42 -17.20 12.57
C ARG A 183 5.86 -18.59 12.11
N ALA A 184 4.90 -19.40 11.66
CA ALA A 184 5.22 -20.66 10.96
C ALA A 184 6.10 -20.34 9.74
N ALA A 185 7.20 -21.06 9.57
CA ALA A 185 8.21 -20.70 8.60
C ALA A 185 8.66 -21.92 7.78
N ARG A 186 9.13 -21.66 6.55
CA ARG A 186 9.53 -22.65 5.55
C ARG A 186 10.96 -22.41 5.07
N PRO A 187 11.68 -23.44 4.61
CA PRO A 187 13.00 -23.27 3.99
C PRO A 187 12.92 -22.34 2.76
N PRO A 188 13.94 -21.47 2.54
CA PRO A 188 13.92 -20.48 1.47
C PRO A 188 13.78 -21.08 0.06
N GLU A 189 14.35 -22.27 -0.19
CA GLU A 189 14.27 -22.98 -1.46
C GLU A 189 12.85 -23.46 -1.84
N THR A 190 11.90 -23.39 -0.91
CA THR A 190 10.49 -23.71 -1.16
C THR A 190 9.67 -22.50 -1.63
N LEU A 191 10.24 -21.31 -1.59
CA LEU A 191 9.56 -20.03 -1.90
C LEU A 191 9.79 -19.67 -3.37
N VAL A 192 9.12 -20.41 -4.27
CA VAL A 192 9.40 -20.42 -5.72
C VAL A 192 8.37 -19.67 -6.58
N SER A 193 7.47 -18.93 -5.97
CA SER A 193 6.45 -18.12 -6.69
C SER A 193 6.14 -16.83 -5.91
N CYS A 194 5.45 -15.90 -6.54
CA CYS A 194 4.78 -14.79 -5.85
C CYS A 194 3.27 -15.06 -5.85
N PRO A 195 2.64 -15.35 -4.71
CA PRO A 195 1.20 -15.66 -4.66
C PRO A 195 0.32 -14.42 -4.58
N PHE A 196 0.88 -13.22 -4.41
CA PHE A 196 0.13 -12.01 -4.07
C PHE A 196 0.01 -10.99 -5.21
N GLU A 197 0.99 -10.96 -6.14
CA GLU A 197 1.02 -9.97 -7.22
C GLU A 197 1.21 -10.66 -8.57
N ASP A 198 0.40 -10.27 -9.56
CA ASP A 198 0.64 -10.63 -10.95
C ASP A 198 1.49 -9.53 -11.61
N PHE A 199 2.78 -9.79 -11.76
CA PHE A 199 3.68 -8.84 -12.40
C PHE A 199 3.50 -8.74 -13.93
N ALA A 200 2.85 -9.72 -14.56
CA ALA A 200 2.61 -9.71 -16.00
C ALA A 200 1.34 -8.93 -16.35
N ASP A 201 0.31 -9.02 -15.51
CA ASP A 201 -0.98 -8.33 -15.68
C ASP A 201 -1.48 -7.83 -14.32
N PRO A 202 -0.89 -6.76 -13.78
CA PRO A 202 -1.09 -6.37 -12.39
C PRO A 202 -2.50 -5.85 -12.06
N GLY A 203 -3.32 -5.50 -13.05
CA GLY A 203 -4.66 -4.94 -12.87
C GLY A 203 -4.69 -3.63 -12.07
N ARG A 204 -3.92 -3.54 -10.99
CA ARG A 204 -3.76 -2.35 -10.14
C ARG A 204 -2.29 -2.07 -9.81
N ALA A 205 -2.00 -0.81 -9.53
CA ALA A 205 -0.68 -0.38 -9.05
C ALA A 205 -0.82 0.73 -8.00
N HIS A 206 0.23 0.94 -7.19
CA HIS A 206 0.29 2.04 -6.23
C HIS A 206 1.16 3.16 -6.77
N LEU A 207 0.68 4.41 -6.72
CA LEU A 207 1.46 5.58 -7.07
C LEU A 207 1.88 6.31 -5.79
N GLY A 208 3.18 6.34 -5.52
CA GLY A 208 3.78 7.00 -4.36
C GLY A 208 3.87 8.51 -4.50
N CYS A 209 4.04 9.22 -3.37
CA CYS A 209 4.21 10.69 -3.36
C CYS A 209 5.49 11.16 -4.07
N ASP A 210 6.41 10.27 -4.34
CA ASP A 210 7.64 10.45 -5.12
C ASP A 210 7.46 10.22 -6.64
N GLY A 211 6.25 9.80 -7.06
CA GLY A 211 5.92 9.52 -8.45
C GLY A 211 6.20 8.08 -8.90
N GLU A 212 6.72 7.23 -8.02
CA GLU A 212 6.99 5.82 -8.36
C GLU A 212 5.70 5.02 -8.49
N LEU A 213 5.49 4.45 -9.68
CA LEU A 213 4.38 3.51 -9.94
C LEU A 213 4.79 2.10 -9.53
N GLN A 214 4.29 1.63 -8.43
CA GLN A 214 4.70 0.39 -7.78
C GLN A 214 3.72 -0.74 -8.11
N ILE A 215 4.20 -1.78 -8.78
CA ILE A 215 3.42 -3.01 -9.03
C ILE A 215 3.28 -3.84 -7.75
N CYS A 216 4.35 -3.91 -6.98
CA CYS A 216 4.37 -4.34 -5.58
C CYS A 216 5.07 -3.23 -4.78
N GLN A 217 4.71 -3.04 -3.53
CA GLN A 217 5.33 -1.99 -2.71
C GLN A 217 6.86 -2.18 -2.65
N GLY A 218 7.55 -1.13 -3.09
CA GLY A 218 9.01 -1.14 -3.24
C GLY A 218 9.53 -1.77 -4.53
N ILE A 219 8.66 -2.12 -5.51
CA ILE A 219 9.04 -2.51 -6.87
C ILE A 219 8.38 -1.54 -7.86
N SER A 220 9.17 -0.64 -8.44
CA SER A 220 8.70 0.39 -9.35
C SER A 220 8.65 -0.08 -10.80
N ALA A 221 7.57 0.30 -11.50
CA ALA A 221 7.45 0.21 -12.95
C ALA A 221 8.08 1.42 -13.66
N GLY A 222 8.24 2.54 -13.00
CA GLY A 222 8.77 3.80 -13.52
C GLY A 222 8.19 4.99 -12.77
N ASN A 223 8.62 6.20 -13.10
CA ASN A 223 8.22 7.41 -12.40
C ASN A 223 7.21 8.22 -13.22
N VAL A 224 5.95 8.23 -12.77
CA VAL A 224 4.83 8.92 -13.47
C VAL A 224 5.01 10.44 -13.50
N PHE A 225 5.66 11.02 -12.49
CA PHE A 225 5.86 12.48 -12.46
C PHE A 225 6.98 12.93 -13.41
N ALA A 226 7.93 12.05 -13.71
CA ALA A 226 9.03 12.34 -14.64
C ALA A 226 8.65 12.00 -16.08
N ASP A 227 8.08 10.82 -16.32
CA ASP A 227 7.95 10.23 -17.66
C ASP A 227 6.50 10.25 -18.16
N GLY A 228 5.54 10.36 -17.27
CA GLY A 228 4.10 10.23 -17.54
C GLY A 228 3.63 8.77 -17.52
N LEU A 229 2.36 8.57 -17.10
CA LEU A 229 1.78 7.24 -16.93
C LEU A 229 1.78 6.43 -18.23
N ALA A 230 1.40 7.03 -19.35
CA ALA A 230 1.34 6.34 -20.65
C ALA A 230 2.70 5.76 -21.04
N ALA A 231 3.78 6.53 -20.88
CA ALA A 231 5.14 6.05 -21.19
C ALA A 231 5.56 4.93 -20.25
N VAL A 232 5.31 5.07 -18.94
CA VAL A 232 5.62 4.03 -17.95
C VAL A 232 4.91 2.71 -18.28
N LEU A 233 3.61 2.74 -18.67
CA LEU A 233 2.85 1.55 -19.03
C LEU A 233 3.31 0.94 -20.37
N GLU A 234 3.72 1.77 -21.34
CA GLU A 234 4.22 1.30 -22.64
C GLU A 234 5.59 0.64 -22.51
N GLU A 235 6.46 1.19 -21.69
CA GLU A 235 7.85 0.70 -21.49
C GLU A 235 7.94 -0.47 -20.50
N TYR A 236 6.89 -0.76 -19.73
CA TYR A 236 6.90 -1.84 -18.77
C TYR A 236 6.94 -3.20 -19.46
N ASP A 237 8.05 -3.88 -19.33
CA ASP A 237 8.25 -5.28 -19.76
C ASP A 237 8.78 -6.11 -18.57
N PRO A 238 7.90 -6.83 -17.86
CA PRO A 238 8.29 -7.56 -16.66
C PRO A 238 9.34 -8.65 -16.92
N ALA A 239 9.35 -9.24 -18.12
CA ALA A 239 10.31 -10.29 -18.47
C ALA A 239 11.73 -9.76 -18.71
N ARG A 240 11.88 -8.45 -18.93
CA ARG A 240 13.17 -7.79 -19.16
C ARG A 240 13.62 -6.90 -18.00
N ARG A 241 12.74 -6.70 -17.02
CA ARG A 241 13.04 -5.86 -15.88
C ARG A 241 13.79 -6.65 -14.81
N PRO A 242 14.99 -6.19 -14.39
CA PRO A 242 15.74 -6.86 -13.31
C PRO A 242 14.85 -6.99 -12.06
N VAL A 243 15.10 -7.99 -11.24
CA VAL A 243 14.30 -8.33 -10.05
C VAL A 243 12.95 -8.95 -10.41
N ILE A 244 12.15 -8.30 -11.28
CA ILE A 244 10.83 -8.80 -11.67
C ILE A 244 10.96 -10.06 -12.51
N ALA A 245 11.87 -10.08 -13.47
CA ALA A 245 12.12 -11.24 -14.33
C ALA A 245 12.49 -12.49 -13.51
N GLU A 246 13.32 -12.33 -12.50
CA GLU A 246 13.74 -13.42 -11.63
C GLU A 246 12.58 -13.89 -10.72
N ILE A 247 11.76 -12.97 -10.20
CA ILE A 247 10.57 -13.34 -9.42
C ILE A 247 9.58 -14.13 -10.29
N LEU A 248 9.39 -13.73 -11.54
CA LEU A 248 8.54 -14.46 -12.50
C LEU A 248 9.11 -15.84 -12.85
N ALA A 249 10.45 -15.98 -12.91
CA ALA A 249 11.11 -17.24 -13.25
C ALA A 249 11.00 -18.30 -12.16
N GLY A 250 10.95 -17.92 -10.88
CA GLY A 250 10.94 -18.89 -9.78
C GLY A 250 10.88 -18.25 -8.39
N GLY A 251 10.13 -17.15 -8.26
CA GLY A 251 9.85 -16.50 -6.99
C GLY A 251 11.06 -15.87 -6.31
N PRO A 252 10.93 -15.60 -5.00
CA PRO A 252 12.01 -15.02 -4.20
C PRO A 252 13.28 -15.86 -4.15
N TRP A 253 13.14 -17.19 -4.22
CA TRP A 253 14.29 -18.08 -4.26
C TRP A 253 15.14 -17.88 -5.53
N ALA A 254 14.50 -17.85 -6.71
CA ALA A 254 15.21 -17.58 -7.96
C ALA A 254 15.87 -16.20 -7.96
N LEU A 255 15.21 -15.19 -7.36
CA LEU A 255 15.79 -13.87 -7.18
C LEU A 255 17.07 -13.92 -6.32
N ALA A 256 17.06 -14.65 -5.21
CA ALA A 256 18.23 -14.81 -4.36
C ALA A 256 19.38 -15.52 -5.10
N GLU A 257 19.10 -16.62 -5.81
CA GLU A 257 20.10 -17.36 -6.59
C GLU A 257 20.70 -16.52 -7.72
N ALA A 258 19.87 -15.81 -8.49
CA ALA A 258 20.32 -15.02 -9.64
C ALA A 258 21.32 -13.92 -9.27
N TYR A 259 21.19 -13.36 -8.07
CA TYR A 259 22.07 -12.29 -7.61
C TYR A 259 23.08 -12.73 -6.55
N GLY A 260 23.13 -14.03 -6.23
CA GLY A 260 24.08 -14.60 -5.28
C GLY A 260 23.84 -14.13 -3.85
N HIS A 261 22.60 -13.81 -3.49
CA HIS A 261 22.22 -13.45 -2.12
C HIS A 261 22.10 -14.69 -1.27
N ALA A 262 22.90 -14.77 -0.21
CA ALA A 262 22.77 -15.83 0.78
C ALA A 262 21.64 -15.47 1.77
N PRO A 263 20.56 -16.27 1.88
CA PRO A 263 19.51 -16.04 2.87
C PRO A 263 20.06 -15.86 4.28
N GLN A 264 19.63 -14.85 4.99
CA GLN A 264 20.10 -14.53 6.35
C GLN A 264 19.43 -15.41 7.41
N CYS A 265 18.24 -15.95 7.10
CA CYS A 265 17.50 -16.85 7.97
C CYS A 265 17.48 -18.27 7.41
N ALA A 266 17.44 -19.27 8.29
CA ALA A 266 17.25 -20.67 7.89
C ALA A 266 15.82 -20.95 7.40
N LEU A 267 14.85 -20.20 7.90
CA LEU A 267 13.42 -20.33 7.59
C LEU A 267 12.79 -18.95 7.40
N TYR A 268 11.82 -18.85 6.50
CA TYR A 268 11.08 -17.64 6.17
C TYR A 268 9.57 -17.83 6.37
N ALA A 269 8.90 -16.81 6.89
CA ALA A 269 7.47 -16.85 7.20
C ALA A 269 6.61 -17.04 5.94
N ASP A 270 6.94 -16.33 4.87
CA ASP A 270 6.26 -16.38 3.57
C ASP A 270 7.21 -15.94 2.43
N GLU A 271 6.68 -15.92 1.22
CA GLU A 271 7.40 -15.46 0.02
C GLU A 271 7.81 -13.99 0.13
N CYS A 272 6.96 -13.16 0.73
CA CYS A 272 7.25 -11.73 0.90
C CYS A 272 8.43 -11.48 1.83
N HIS A 273 8.61 -12.31 2.87
CA HIS A 273 9.72 -12.18 3.82
C HIS A 273 11.08 -12.36 3.13
N LEU A 274 11.27 -13.44 2.38
CA LEU A 274 12.51 -13.65 1.61
C LEU A 274 12.66 -12.60 0.51
N CYS A 275 11.58 -12.32 -0.22
CA CYS A 275 11.59 -11.32 -1.29
C CYS A 275 12.01 -9.94 -0.76
N TYR A 276 11.48 -9.51 0.37
CA TYR A 276 11.79 -8.22 0.97
C TYR A 276 13.26 -8.14 1.43
N GLU A 277 13.80 -9.20 2.06
CA GLU A 277 15.21 -9.28 2.44
C GLU A 277 16.12 -9.13 1.24
N VAL A 278 15.90 -9.94 0.18
CA VAL A 278 16.73 -9.92 -1.03
C VAL A 278 16.66 -8.56 -1.73
N ARG A 279 15.45 -8.00 -1.88
CA ARG A 279 15.26 -6.67 -2.49
C ARG A 279 15.96 -5.57 -1.70
N SER A 280 15.87 -5.60 -0.37
CA SER A 280 16.56 -4.63 0.50
C SER A 280 18.07 -4.66 0.27
N ALA A 281 18.66 -5.84 0.17
CA ALA A 281 20.09 -5.99 -0.14
C ALA A 281 20.48 -5.53 -1.57
N LEU A 282 19.55 -5.64 -2.53
CA LEU A 282 19.78 -5.28 -3.93
C LEU A 282 19.50 -3.81 -4.27
N ARG A 283 18.94 -3.01 -3.34
CA ARG A 283 18.52 -1.63 -3.62
C ARG A 283 19.61 -0.77 -4.24
N ALA A 284 20.83 -0.81 -3.71
CA ALA A 284 21.93 -0.02 -4.23
C ALA A 284 22.33 -0.41 -5.67
N ARG A 285 22.01 -1.65 -6.08
CA ARG A 285 22.29 -2.15 -7.42
C ARG A 285 21.19 -1.79 -8.43
N PHE A 286 19.96 -1.68 -8.00
CA PHE A 286 18.78 -1.42 -8.83
C PHE A 286 17.90 -0.31 -8.26
N PRO A 287 18.43 0.92 -8.09
CA PRO A 287 17.72 2.01 -7.42
C PRO A 287 16.44 2.44 -8.14
N ASP A 288 16.40 2.32 -9.47
CA ASP A 288 15.23 2.71 -10.30
C ASP A 288 14.12 1.63 -10.32
N VAL A 289 14.44 0.40 -9.90
CA VAL A 289 13.46 -0.70 -9.81
C VAL A 289 13.02 -0.92 -8.37
N LEU A 290 13.95 -0.81 -7.42
CA LEU A 290 13.71 -1.03 -5.99
C LEU A 290 13.50 0.31 -5.29
N ALA A 291 12.42 0.97 -5.67
CA ALA A 291 11.98 2.29 -5.21
C ALA A 291 10.49 2.25 -4.77
N PRO A 292 10.06 3.16 -3.91
CA PRO A 292 10.85 4.18 -3.23
C PRO A 292 11.60 3.65 -1.99
N ALA A 293 12.54 4.47 -1.48
CA ALA A 293 13.29 4.19 -0.24
C ALA A 293 12.37 3.96 0.96
N GLN A 294 11.28 4.71 1.02
CA GLN A 294 10.26 4.63 2.08
C GLN A 294 9.70 3.20 2.27
N CYS A 295 9.48 2.44 1.21
CA CYS A 295 8.99 1.06 1.32
C CYS A 295 9.99 0.09 1.97
N TYR A 296 11.23 0.54 2.17
CA TYR A 296 12.30 -0.21 2.83
C TYR A 296 12.67 0.37 4.21
N GLY A 297 11.84 1.27 4.76
CA GLY A 297 12.10 1.92 6.04
C GLY A 297 13.26 2.92 6.00
N LEU A 298 13.67 3.38 4.81
CA LEU A 298 14.78 4.31 4.65
C LEU A 298 14.26 5.71 4.34
N THR A 299 14.86 6.73 4.95
CA THR A 299 14.62 8.13 4.58
C THR A 299 15.37 8.47 3.28
N ALA A 300 14.91 9.52 2.57
CA ALA A 300 15.54 9.96 1.33
C ALA A 300 17.04 10.32 1.48
N GLU A 301 17.50 10.58 2.71
CA GLU A 301 18.88 10.95 3.04
C GLU A 301 19.77 9.74 3.39
N GLN A 302 19.21 8.56 3.60
CA GLN A 302 20.00 7.37 3.97
C GLN A 302 20.48 6.61 2.72
N PRO A 303 21.81 6.54 2.48
CA PRO A 303 22.32 5.75 1.37
C PRO A 303 22.05 4.25 1.63
N ALA A 304 21.70 3.53 0.56
CA ALA A 304 21.57 2.08 0.60
C ALA A 304 22.85 1.43 1.17
N GLY A 305 22.74 0.72 2.27
CA GLY A 305 23.87 0.00 2.89
C GLY A 305 24.42 0.56 4.20
N ALA A 306 23.80 1.57 4.80
CA ALA A 306 24.14 1.95 6.17
C ALA A 306 23.63 0.89 7.17
N PRO A 307 24.47 0.38 8.09
CA PRO A 307 23.99 -0.52 9.13
C PRO A 307 23.06 0.26 10.06
N GLU A 308 21.92 -0.35 10.41
CA GLU A 308 21.00 0.19 11.39
C GLU A 308 21.72 0.32 12.75
N ASP A 309 21.82 1.54 13.26
CA ASP A 309 22.11 1.77 14.68
C ASP A 309 20.90 1.30 15.50
N GLN A 310 20.94 0.05 15.96
CA GLN A 310 19.96 -0.45 16.93
C GLN A 310 20.15 0.33 18.23
N PRO A 311 19.12 0.98 18.78
CA PRO A 311 19.20 1.53 20.13
C PRO A 311 19.33 0.39 21.13
N ALA A 312 20.26 0.55 22.06
CA ALA A 312 20.61 -0.38 23.12
C ALA A 312 19.51 -0.50 24.20
#